data_1aa46f6be4c3b9f9693e8b5abd2be8b6
#
_entry.id   1aa46f6be4c3b9f9693e8b5abd2be8b6
#
_cell.length_a   1.000
_cell.length_b   1.000
_cell.length_c   1.000
_cell.angle_alpha   90.00
_cell.angle_beta   90.00
_cell.angle_gamma   90.00
#
_symmetry.space_group_name_H-M   'P 1'
#
loop_
_entity.id
_entity.type
_entity.pdbx_description
1 polymer ?
#
loop_
_entity_poly.entity_id
_entity_poly.type
_entity_poly.pdbx_seq_one_letter_code
_entity_poly.pdbx_strand_id
1 'polypeptide(L)'
;MKRVSLLLSILAGLAVAGVLASALGAAEPPAAIPDGVTIGGVPVGGLTPEAAVSAVQQGFETPLEIQLRSTRILVTPDILGATPVVDKAIERALIAEPNSVIPLGVSVVPGAPAAFIAKLAKRYDRPAVDAKLFLRQLRPWLSKERAGLKLDRRTAVHDVATAVATGVRTGITLTQTTMRPKVTRANFGPVIVIRRKSNKLFLYNGMHYRRLFLVATGQHQYPTPLGRFSIVVKWKNPWWYPPDSPWAAGQDPVPPGPGNPLGTRWMGLSSPGVGIHGTPSDGSIGYSVSHGCIRMHIPQAEWLFNHVEIGTTVFIVAS
;
A
#
# COMPACT_ATOMS: atom_id res chain seq x y z
N MET A 1 61.61 -63.41 -4.03
CA MET A 1 62.33 -64.71 -3.88
C MET A 1 61.32 -65.78 -3.48
N LYS A 2 61.39 -66.91 -4.21
CA LYS A 2 60.79 -68.26 -4.00
C LYS A 2 59.27 -68.32 -4.19
N ARG A 3 58.69 -68.67 -5.35
CA ARG A 3 58.60 -70.00 -6.02
C ARG A 3 58.46 -71.16 -5.00
N VAL A 4 57.27 -71.84 -5.10
CA VAL A 4 57.22 -73.28 -5.33
C VAL A 4 55.81 -73.69 -5.79
N SER A 5 55.82 -74.40 -6.94
CA SER A 5 54.76 -75.20 -7.56
C SER A 5 54.61 -76.53 -6.81
N LEU A 6 53.47 -77.16 -6.97
CA LEU A 6 53.37 -78.58 -7.48
C LEU A 6 51.96 -79.15 -7.33
N LEU A 7 51.37 -79.56 -8.45
CA LEU A 7 50.96 -80.85 -8.98
C LEU A 7 49.72 -81.49 -8.29
N LEU A 8 48.61 -81.52 -9.03
CA LEU A 8 48.10 -82.69 -9.82
C LEU A 8 47.67 -83.96 -9.05
N SER A 9 46.37 -84.24 -8.99
CA SER A 9 45.85 -85.56 -9.08
C SER A 9 44.43 -85.60 -9.62
N ILE A 10 44.24 -86.27 -10.72
CA ILE A 10 43.02 -86.60 -11.43
C ILE A 10 42.36 -87.78 -10.70
N LEU A 11 41.04 -87.66 -10.42
CA LEU A 11 40.17 -88.83 -10.23
C LEU A 11 38.82 -88.57 -10.86
N ALA A 12 38.51 -89.34 -11.88
CA ALA A 12 37.22 -89.40 -12.54
C ALA A 12 36.15 -90.06 -11.66
N GLY A 13 35.00 -89.41 -11.57
CA GLY A 13 33.79 -89.99 -10.95
C GLY A 13 32.58 -89.57 -11.76
N LEU A 14 32.02 -90.48 -12.54
CA LEU A 14 30.69 -90.34 -13.15
C LEU A 14 29.64 -90.16 -12.08
N ALA A 15 28.87 -89.01 -12.16
CA ALA A 15 27.62 -88.89 -11.42
C ALA A 15 26.58 -88.19 -12.29
N VAL A 16 25.51 -88.84 -12.50
CA VAL A 16 24.22 -88.59 -13.10
C VAL A 16 23.81 -87.11 -13.06
N ALA A 17 23.54 -86.50 -14.22
CA ALA A 17 22.89 -85.25 -14.41
C ALA A 17 21.40 -85.29 -14.05
N GLY A 18 21.06 -84.85 -12.85
CA GLY A 18 19.72 -84.40 -12.52
C GLY A 18 19.48 -82.99 -12.98
N VAL A 19 18.76 -82.80 -14.07
CA VAL A 19 18.32 -81.49 -14.54
C VAL A 19 17.23 -80.98 -13.60
N LEU A 20 17.57 -80.23 -12.55
CA LEU A 20 16.64 -79.39 -11.86
C LEU A 20 16.44 -78.13 -12.72
N ALA A 21 15.45 -78.13 -13.60
CA ALA A 21 14.90 -76.93 -14.22
C ALA A 21 14.31 -76.07 -13.11
N SER A 22 15.09 -75.16 -12.57
CA SER A 22 14.57 -74.00 -11.79
C SER A 22 13.62 -73.26 -12.71
N ALA A 23 12.34 -73.41 -12.54
CA ALA A 23 11.36 -72.51 -13.11
C ALA A 23 11.63 -71.13 -12.51
N LEU A 24 12.38 -70.28 -13.26
CA LEU A 24 12.31 -68.86 -13.10
C LEU A 24 10.85 -68.50 -13.36
N GLY A 25 10.08 -68.31 -12.28
CA GLY A 25 8.77 -67.70 -12.38
C GLY A 25 8.93 -66.37 -13.10
N ALA A 26 8.42 -66.28 -14.31
CA ALA A 26 8.27 -65.04 -14.99
C ALA A 26 7.46 -64.14 -14.04
N ALA A 27 8.08 -63.07 -13.51
CA ALA A 27 7.35 -62.08 -12.76
C ALA A 27 6.19 -61.61 -13.65
N GLU A 28 5.00 -61.75 -13.14
CA GLU A 28 3.81 -61.24 -13.83
C GLU A 28 4.06 -59.78 -14.20
N PRO A 29 3.83 -59.36 -15.45
CA PRO A 29 4.08 -57.96 -15.82
C PRO A 29 3.28 -57.08 -14.86
N PRO A 30 3.88 -56.01 -14.35
CA PRO A 30 3.22 -55.14 -13.41
C PRO A 30 1.88 -54.69 -14.02
N ALA A 31 0.79 -54.78 -13.22
CA ALA A 31 -0.55 -54.41 -13.66
C ALA A 31 -0.54 -53.01 -14.24
N ALA A 32 -0.85 -52.88 -15.54
CA ALA A 32 -0.94 -51.60 -16.20
C ALA A 32 -2.29 -50.93 -15.93
N ILE A 33 -2.32 -49.59 -15.82
CA ILE A 33 -3.57 -48.82 -15.69
C ILE A 33 -4.39 -48.97 -16.96
N PRO A 34 -5.73 -49.21 -16.88
CA PRO A 34 -6.60 -49.32 -18.05
C PRO A 34 -6.47 -48.16 -19.03
N ASP A 35 -6.65 -48.45 -20.32
CA ASP A 35 -6.49 -47.50 -21.41
C ASP A 35 -7.41 -46.28 -21.25
N GLY A 36 -6.91 -45.09 -21.62
CA GLY A 36 -7.66 -43.85 -21.62
C GLY A 36 -7.91 -43.25 -20.24
N VAL A 37 -7.44 -43.87 -19.16
CA VAL A 37 -7.58 -43.32 -17.79
C VAL A 37 -6.71 -42.07 -17.64
N THR A 38 -7.27 -41.04 -16.98
CA THR A 38 -6.56 -39.81 -16.63
C THR A 38 -6.64 -39.55 -15.13
N ILE A 39 -5.56 -38.97 -14.53
CA ILE A 39 -5.52 -38.52 -13.14
C ILE A 39 -5.26 -37.04 -13.11
N GLY A 40 -6.18 -36.25 -12.59
CA GLY A 40 -6.04 -34.78 -12.55
C GLY A 40 -5.78 -34.14 -13.93
N GLY A 41 -6.30 -34.74 -15.00
CA GLY A 41 -6.09 -34.35 -16.39
C GLY A 41 -4.79 -34.87 -17.02
N VAL A 42 -3.96 -35.64 -16.29
CA VAL A 42 -2.74 -36.26 -16.81
C VAL A 42 -3.10 -37.66 -17.35
N PRO A 43 -2.82 -37.97 -18.64
CA PRO A 43 -3.02 -39.30 -19.20
C PRO A 43 -2.10 -40.31 -18.51
N VAL A 44 -2.66 -41.42 -17.97
CA VAL A 44 -1.93 -42.46 -17.29
C VAL A 44 -2.27 -43.86 -17.78
N GLY A 45 -3.23 -44.00 -18.72
CA GLY A 45 -3.61 -45.27 -19.31
C GLY A 45 -2.43 -45.99 -19.98
N GLY A 46 -2.31 -47.30 -19.78
CA GLY A 46 -1.20 -48.12 -20.28
C GLY A 46 0.12 -47.99 -19.48
N LEU A 47 0.20 -47.10 -18.50
CA LEU A 47 1.40 -46.93 -17.67
C LEU A 47 1.41 -47.91 -16.50
N THR A 48 2.64 -48.29 -16.05
CA THR A 48 2.81 -48.95 -14.76
C THR A 48 2.51 -47.98 -13.60
N PRO A 49 2.22 -48.43 -12.40
CA PRO A 49 1.98 -47.56 -11.25
C PRO A 49 3.10 -46.53 -11.01
N GLU A 50 4.37 -46.95 -11.10
CA GLU A 50 5.54 -46.09 -10.87
C GLU A 50 5.68 -45.03 -11.96
N ALA A 51 5.44 -45.42 -13.23
CA ALA A 51 5.46 -44.47 -14.34
C ALA A 51 4.32 -43.43 -14.23
N ALA A 52 3.14 -43.87 -13.78
CA ALA A 52 1.98 -43.03 -13.58
C ALA A 52 2.20 -42.05 -12.41
N VAL A 53 2.81 -42.46 -11.28
CA VAL A 53 3.23 -41.59 -10.19
C VAL A 53 4.10 -40.47 -10.73
N SER A 54 5.14 -40.82 -11.48
CA SER A 54 6.07 -39.83 -12.05
C SER A 54 5.39 -38.85 -13.01
N ALA A 55 4.50 -39.35 -13.89
CA ALA A 55 3.75 -38.54 -14.83
C ALA A 55 2.82 -37.54 -14.14
N VAL A 56 2.09 -38.00 -13.11
CA VAL A 56 1.17 -37.16 -12.33
C VAL A 56 1.92 -36.10 -11.53
N GLN A 57 3.06 -36.46 -10.91
CA GLN A 57 3.91 -35.48 -10.20
C GLN A 57 4.42 -34.41 -11.15
N GLN A 58 4.97 -34.79 -12.30
CA GLN A 58 5.46 -33.86 -13.30
C GLN A 58 4.34 -32.96 -13.85
N GLY A 59 3.18 -33.51 -14.14
CA GLY A 59 2.01 -32.76 -14.58
C GLY A 59 1.54 -31.73 -13.51
N PHE A 60 1.63 -32.12 -12.23
CA PHE A 60 1.25 -31.26 -11.11
C PHE A 60 2.18 -30.06 -10.94
N GLU A 61 3.46 -30.15 -11.28
CA GLU A 61 4.45 -29.07 -11.18
C GLU A 61 4.22 -27.94 -12.20
N THR A 62 3.31 -28.13 -13.16
CA THR A 62 2.94 -27.08 -14.11
C THR A 62 2.53 -25.79 -13.37
N PRO A 63 3.20 -24.65 -13.65
CA PRO A 63 2.91 -23.41 -12.96
C PRO A 63 1.48 -22.91 -13.18
N LEU A 64 0.88 -22.32 -12.15
CA LEU A 64 -0.33 -21.52 -12.26
C LEU A 64 0.01 -20.21 -12.95
N GLU A 65 -0.82 -19.81 -13.90
CA GLU A 65 -0.76 -18.51 -14.54
C GLU A 65 -1.74 -17.54 -13.89
N ILE A 66 -1.21 -16.54 -13.25
CA ILE A 66 -1.97 -15.50 -12.54
C ILE A 66 -1.82 -14.19 -13.29
N GLN A 67 -2.94 -13.57 -13.66
CA GLN A 67 -2.98 -12.25 -14.27
C GLN A 67 -3.26 -11.19 -13.21
N LEU A 68 -2.37 -10.21 -13.10
CA LEU A 68 -2.56 -9.02 -12.29
C LEU A 68 -2.41 -7.79 -13.20
N ARG A 69 -3.52 -7.20 -13.65
CA ARG A 69 -3.54 -6.13 -14.67
C ARG A 69 -2.82 -6.59 -15.95
N SER A 70 -1.76 -5.90 -16.34
CA SER A 70 -0.92 -6.26 -17.49
C SER A 70 0.24 -7.21 -17.14
N THR A 71 0.35 -7.63 -15.89
CA THR A 71 1.45 -8.48 -15.43
C THR A 71 1.00 -9.92 -15.35
N ARG A 72 1.72 -10.81 -16.06
CA ARG A 72 1.59 -12.27 -15.95
C ARG A 72 2.57 -12.77 -14.91
N ILE A 73 2.08 -13.55 -13.96
CA ILE A 73 2.84 -14.13 -12.84
C ILE A 73 2.70 -15.63 -12.95
N LEU A 74 3.82 -16.33 -13.03
CA LEU A 74 3.87 -17.80 -12.97
C LEU A 74 4.28 -18.20 -11.56
N VAL A 75 3.54 -19.13 -10.97
CA VAL A 75 3.80 -19.67 -9.63
C VAL A 75 3.60 -21.18 -9.63
N THR A 76 4.61 -21.92 -9.17
CA THR A 76 4.54 -23.37 -9.04
C THR A 76 3.73 -23.76 -7.79
N PRO A 77 3.06 -24.94 -7.80
CA PRO A 77 2.26 -25.39 -6.67
C PRO A 77 3.01 -25.47 -5.34
N ASP A 78 4.29 -25.84 -5.37
CA ASP A 78 5.16 -25.91 -4.18
C ASP A 78 5.28 -24.57 -3.45
N ILE A 79 5.40 -23.45 -4.19
CA ILE A 79 5.41 -22.09 -3.62
C ILE A 79 4.10 -21.79 -2.89
N LEU A 80 3.01 -22.39 -3.31
CA LEU A 80 1.69 -22.30 -2.67
C LEU A 80 1.50 -23.35 -1.56
N GLY A 81 2.53 -24.13 -1.26
CA GLY A 81 2.52 -25.18 -0.26
C GLY A 81 1.62 -26.35 -0.63
N ALA A 82 1.41 -26.58 -1.92
CA ALA A 82 0.54 -27.62 -2.44
C ALA A 82 1.35 -28.86 -2.85
N THR A 83 0.87 -30.04 -2.45
CA THR A 83 1.41 -31.35 -2.81
C THR A 83 0.29 -32.28 -3.30
N PRO A 84 0.51 -33.03 -4.38
CA PRO A 84 -0.49 -33.98 -4.88
C PRO A 84 -0.55 -35.25 -4.00
N VAL A 85 -1.75 -35.76 -3.75
CA VAL A 85 -1.98 -37.04 -3.06
C VAL A 85 -2.09 -38.13 -4.12
N VAL A 86 -0.91 -38.56 -4.62
CA VAL A 86 -0.84 -39.43 -5.82
C VAL A 86 -1.24 -40.87 -5.53
N ASP A 87 -0.78 -41.45 -4.41
CA ASP A 87 -0.96 -42.90 -4.12
C ASP A 87 -2.43 -43.35 -4.21
N LYS A 88 -3.32 -42.62 -3.54
CA LYS A 88 -4.75 -42.88 -3.58
C LYS A 88 -5.38 -42.72 -4.97
N ALA A 89 -4.82 -41.85 -5.80
CA ALA A 89 -5.30 -41.69 -7.16
C ALA A 89 -4.87 -42.86 -8.05
N ILE A 90 -3.64 -43.35 -7.87
CA ILE A 90 -3.12 -44.53 -8.57
C ILE A 90 -3.89 -45.77 -8.18
N GLU A 91 -4.15 -46.03 -6.88
CA GLU A 91 -4.95 -47.14 -6.41
C GLU A 91 -6.34 -47.19 -7.10
N ARG A 92 -6.99 -46.04 -7.23
CA ARG A 92 -8.27 -45.92 -7.93
C ARG A 92 -8.13 -46.13 -9.43
N ALA A 93 -7.04 -45.65 -10.03
CA ALA A 93 -6.80 -45.77 -11.47
C ALA A 93 -6.58 -47.23 -11.90
N LEU A 94 -5.95 -48.05 -11.07
CA LEU A 94 -5.68 -49.44 -11.34
C LEU A 94 -6.97 -50.32 -11.48
N ILE A 95 -8.04 -49.93 -10.78
CA ILE A 95 -9.33 -50.63 -10.76
C ILE A 95 -10.41 -49.88 -11.53
N ALA A 96 -10.05 -48.81 -12.23
CA ALA A 96 -11.00 -47.98 -12.96
C ALA A 96 -11.41 -48.62 -14.29
N GLU A 97 -12.58 -48.26 -14.79
CA GLU A 97 -12.96 -48.62 -16.15
C GLU A 97 -12.14 -47.80 -17.17
N PRO A 98 -11.91 -48.33 -18.39
CA PRO A 98 -11.23 -47.58 -19.43
C PRO A 98 -11.88 -46.21 -19.68
N ASN A 99 -11.04 -45.20 -20.00
CA ASN A 99 -11.44 -43.78 -20.21
C ASN A 99 -11.97 -43.07 -18.96
N SER A 100 -11.78 -43.58 -17.78
CA SER A 100 -12.19 -42.93 -16.52
C SER A 100 -11.36 -41.69 -16.22
N VAL A 101 -12.00 -40.65 -15.63
CA VAL A 101 -11.35 -39.47 -15.12
C VAL A 101 -11.25 -39.53 -13.60
N ILE A 102 -10.05 -39.71 -13.09
CA ILE A 102 -9.78 -39.80 -11.65
C ILE A 102 -9.37 -38.41 -11.10
N PRO A 103 -10.08 -37.88 -10.10
CA PRO A 103 -9.69 -36.61 -9.47
C PRO A 103 -8.39 -36.79 -8.67
N LEU A 104 -7.47 -35.85 -8.84
CA LEU A 104 -6.24 -35.76 -8.04
C LEU A 104 -6.52 -34.97 -6.75
N GLY A 105 -6.34 -35.61 -5.61
CA GLY A 105 -6.37 -34.92 -4.32
C GLY A 105 -5.14 -34.02 -4.17
N VAL A 106 -5.33 -32.84 -3.57
CA VAL A 106 -4.22 -31.90 -3.31
C VAL A 106 -4.25 -31.53 -1.82
N SER A 107 -3.12 -31.72 -1.15
CA SER A 107 -2.89 -31.20 0.20
C SER A 107 -2.26 -29.81 0.09
N VAL A 108 -2.78 -28.83 0.83
CA VAL A 108 -2.26 -27.45 0.84
C VAL A 108 -1.88 -27.07 2.27
N VAL A 109 -0.65 -26.62 2.46
CA VAL A 109 -0.18 -26.13 3.76
C VAL A 109 -1.01 -24.92 4.18
N PRO A 110 -1.64 -24.95 5.38
CA PRO A 110 -2.45 -23.83 5.85
C PRO A 110 -1.66 -22.50 5.83
N GLY A 111 -2.25 -21.48 5.23
CA GLY A 111 -1.64 -20.14 5.16
C GLY A 111 -0.64 -19.91 4.03
N ALA A 112 -0.16 -20.94 3.32
CA ALA A 112 0.81 -20.76 2.23
C ALA A 112 0.28 -19.89 1.08
N PRO A 113 -0.95 -20.05 0.56
CA PRO A 113 -1.53 -19.15 -0.41
C PRO A 113 -1.63 -17.70 0.11
N ALA A 114 -1.98 -17.53 1.38
CA ALA A 114 -2.06 -16.21 2.00
C ALA A 114 -0.69 -15.54 2.10
N ALA A 115 0.36 -16.28 2.45
CA ALA A 115 1.74 -15.79 2.49
C ALA A 115 2.23 -15.38 1.09
N PHE A 116 1.91 -16.13 0.05
CA PHE A 116 2.19 -15.78 -1.34
C PHE A 116 1.50 -14.48 -1.74
N ILE A 117 0.18 -14.38 -1.49
CA ILE A 117 -0.59 -13.16 -1.79
C ILE A 117 -0.08 -11.94 -0.99
N ALA A 118 0.36 -12.14 0.26
CA ALA A 118 0.99 -11.07 1.03
C ALA A 118 2.30 -10.56 0.39
N LYS A 119 3.12 -11.45 -0.17
CA LYS A 119 4.32 -11.06 -0.94
C LYS A 119 3.95 -10.28 -2.21
N LEU A 120 2.91 -10.71 -2.94
CA LEU A 120 2.41 -9.99 -4.09
C LEU A 120 1.89 -8.61 -3.70
N ALA A 121 1.11 -8.52 -2.62
CA ALA A 121 0.61 -7.24 -2.13
C ALA A 121 1.77 -6.29 -1.76
N LYS A 122 2.80 -6.77 -1.07
CA LYS A 122 4.00 -5.96 -0.76
C LYS A 122 4.68 -5.41 -2.02
N ARG A 123 4.66 -6.14 -3.12
CA ARG A 123 5.28 -5.76 -4.40
C ARG A 123 4.43 -4.81 -5.24
N TYR A 124 3.12 -5.01 -5.27
CA TYR A 124 2.21 -4.36 -6.21
C TYR A 124 1.27 -3.35 -5.58
N ASP A 125 1.06 -3.37 -4.25
CA ASP A 125 0.30 -2.34 -3.55
C ASP A 125 1.07 -1.01 -3.61
N ARG A 126 0.35 0.07 -3.82
CA ARG A 126 0.89 1.43 -3.82
C ARG A 126 -0.02 2.31 -2.97
N PRO A 127 0.49 3.00 -1.96
CA PRO A 127 -0.33 3.94 -1.20
C PRO A 127 -0.78 5.10 -2.09
N ALA A 128 -1.95 5.66 -1.77
CA ALA A 128 -2.34 6.94 -2.32
C ALA A 128 -1.39 8.04 -1.83
N VAL A 129 -1.11 9.01 -2.67
CA VAL A 129 -0.26 10.16 -2.34
C VAL A 129 -1.11 11.42 -2.41
N ASP A 130 -1.25 12.11 -1.28
CA ASP A 130 -1.95 13.37 -1.18
C ASP A 130 -1.21 14.52 -1.88
N ALA A 131 -1.95 15.50 -2.35
CA ALA A 131 -1.37 16.76 -2.80
C ALA A 131 -0.67 17.47 -1.64
N LYS A 132 0.54 18.01 -1.89
CA LYS A 132 1.33 18.75 -0.91
C LYS A 132 1.41 20.20 -1.31
N LEU A 133 1.25 21.09 -0.31
CA LEU A 133 1.30 22.54 -0.50
C LEU A 133 2.73 23.08 -0.37
N PHE A 134 3.11 23.87 -1.33
CA PHE A 134 4.36 24.64 -1.40
C PHE A 134 4.06 26.11 -1.70
N LEU A 135 5.03 26.97 -1.51
CA LEU A 135 5.01 28.34 -1.99
C LEU A 135 6.02 28.48 -3.15
N ARG A 136 5.53 28.90 -4.33
CA ARG A 136 6.37 29.17 -5.51
C ARG A 136 6.06 30.58 -6.03
N GLN A 137 7.08 31.40 -6.25
CA GLN A 137 6.92 32.78 -6.71
C GLN A 137 5.84 33.55 -5.92
N LEU A 138 5.85 33.40 -4.59
CA LEU A 138 4.89 34.04 -3.67
C LEU A 138 3.42 33.64 -3.89
N ARG A 139 3.17 32.47 -4.49
CA ARG A 139 1.83 31.91 -4.72
C ARG A 139 1.78 30.45 -4.24
N PRO A 140 0.64 30.00 -3.73
CA PRO A 140 0.45 28.59 -3.40
C PRO A 140 0.61 27.71 -4.63
N TRP A 141 1.31 26.60 -4.48
CA TRP A 141 1.46 25.58 -5.50
C TRP A 141 1.24 24.21 -4.88
N LEU A 142 0.44 23.36 -5.53
CA LEU A 142 0.13 22.00 -5.07
C LEU A 142 0.77 20.97 -5.97
N SER A 143 1.46 20.00 -5.38
CA SER A 143 1.89 18.80 -6.12
C SER A 143 0.68 18.06 -6.66
N LYS A 144 0.86 17.26 -7.73
CA LYS A 144 -0.18 16.37 -8.23
C LYS A 144 -0.33 15.21 -7.24
N GLU A 145 -1.54 14.95 -6.81
CA GLU A 145 -1.92 13.75 -6.08
C GLU A 145 -1.83 12.51 -6.97
N ARG A 146 -1.71 11.34 -6.37
CA ARG A 146 -1.73 10.06 -7.08
C ARG A 146 -2.62 9.07 -6.36
N ALA A 147 -3.49 8.42 -7.11
CA ALA A 147 -4.25 7.30 -6.60
C ALA A 147 -3.33 6.12 -6.25
N GLY A 148 -3.63 5.45 -5.17
CA GLY A 148 -3.02 4.21 -4.76
C GLY A 148 -3.72 3.00 -5.37
N LEU A 149 -3.11 1.84 -5.20
CA LEU A 149 -3.64 0.54 -5.58
C LEU A 149 -3.48 -0.42 -4.42
N LYS A 150 -4.49 -1.21 -4.14
CA LYS A 150 -4.49 -2.22 -3.09
C LYS A 150 -5.06 -3.53 -3.63
N LEU A 151 -4.31 -4.62 -3.51
CA LEU A 151 -4.77 -5.95 -3.89
C LEU A 151 -5.95 -6.38 -3.01
N ASP A 152 -7.00 -6.90 -3.62
CA ASP A 152 -8.05 -7.61 -2.89
C ASP A 152 -7.50 -8.96 -2.41
N ARG A 153 -6.87 -8.92 -1.25
CA ARG A 153 -6.17 -10.08 -0.69
C ARG A 153 -7.11 -11.22 -0.37
N ARG A 154 -8.31 -10.91 0.08
CA ARG A 154 -9.29 -11.93 0.50
C ARG A 154 -9.71 -12.78 -0.70
N THR A 155 -10.17 -12.13 -1.75
CA THR A 155 -10.57 -12.79 -3.01
C THR A 155 -9.36 -13.49 -3.64
N ALA A 156 -8.20 -12.83 -3.70
CA ALA A 156 -6.97 -13.41 -4.26
C ALA A 156 -6.53 -14.70 -3.57
N VAL A 157 -6.58 -14.76 -2.24
CA VAL A 157 -6.25 -16.00 -1.48
C VAL A 157 -7.23 -17.09 -1.80
N HIS A 158 -8.53 -16.80 -1.83
CA HIS A 158 -9.57 -17.76 -2.17
C HIS A 158 -9.38 -18.34 -3.58
N ASP A 159 -9.20 -17.45 -4.58
CA ASP A 159 -9.08 -17.85 -5.99
C ASP A 159 -7.84 -18.72 -6.23
N VAL A 160 -6.68 -18.31 -5.65
CA VAL A 160 -5.43 -19.07 -5.80
C VAL A 160 -5.50 -20.42 -5.06
N ALA A 161 -6.05 -20.43 -3.85
CA ALA A 161 -6.21 -21.69 -3.10
C ALA A 161 -7.17 -22.66 -3.82
N THR A 162 -8.27 -22.14 -4.35
CA THR A 162 -9.22 -22.94 -5.13
C THR A 162 -8.58 -23.47 -6.42
N ALA A 163 -7.88 -22.61 -7.15
CA ALA A 163 -7.23 -22.99 -8.41
C ALA A 163 -6.19 -24.12 -8.21
N VAL A 164 -5.35 -24.02 -7.17
CA VAL A 164 -4.36 -25.07 -6.90
C VAL A 164 -5.02 -26.37 -6.44
N ALA A 165 -6.07 -26.28 -5.64
CA ALA A 165 -6.79 -27.46 -5.13
C ALA A 165 -7.57 -28.20 -6.24
N THR A 166 -8.10 -27.47 -7.22
CA THR A 166 -8.91 -28.01 -8.33
C THR A 166 -8.11 -28.31 -9.60
N GLY A 167 -6.79 -28.05 -9.59
CA GLY A 167 -5.93 -28.30 -10.75
C GLY A 167 -6.04 -27.23 -11.85
N VAL A 168 -6.77 -26.12 -11.64
CA VAL A 168 -6.83 -24.99 -12.59
C VAL A 168 -5.47 -24.31 -12.66
N ARG A 169 -4.94 -24.13 -13.88
CA ARG A 169 -3.61 -23.57 -14.11
C ARG A 169 -3.63 -22.21 -14.82
N THR A 170 -4.74 -21.85 -15.45
CA THR A 170 -4.88 -20.61 -16.24
C THR A 170 -6.17 -19.88 -15.89
N GLY A 171 -6.29 -18.62 -16.32
CA GLY A 171 -7.51 -17.83 -16.13
C GLY A 171 -7.66 -17.19 -14.75
N ILE A 172 -6.67 -17.30 -13.86
CA ILE A 172 -6.70 -16.72 -12.52
C ILE A 172 -6.39 -15.20 -12.64
N THR A 173 -7.38 -14.36 -12.39
CA THR A 173 -7.23 -12.91 -12.47
C THR A 173 -7.38 -12.29 -11.08
N LEU A 174 -6.32 -11.62 -10.62
CA LEU A 174 -6.35 -10.88 -9.36
C LEU A 174 -6.77 -9.44 -9.57
N THR A 175 -7.61 -8.93 -8.67
CA THR A 175 -8.13 -7.57 -8.72
C THR A 175 -7.43 -6.65 -7.74
N GLN A 176 -7.28 -5.37 -8.13
CA GLN A 176 -6.81 -4.29 -7.27
C GLN A 176 -7.88 -3.21 -7.18
N THR A 177 -8.14 -2.73 -5.98
CA THR A 177 -8.98 -1.56 -5.73
C THR A 177 -8.14 -0.29 -5.77
N THR A 178 -8.73 0.78 -6.31
CA THR A 178 -8.11 2.10 -6.33
C THR A 178 -8.32 2.81 -4.99
N MET A 179 -7.23 3.22 -4.36
CA MET A 179 -7.24 4.04 -3.15
C MET A 179 -7.20 5.52 -3.54
N ARG A 180 -8.21 6.28 -3.16
CA ARG A 180 -8.27 7.72 -3.45
C ARG A 180 -7.39 8.49 -2.45
N PRO A 181 -6.62 9.51 -2.90
CA PRO A 181 -5.97 10.47 -2.01
C PRO A 181 -7.01 11.20 -1.17
N LYS A 182 -6.68 11.52 0.07
CA LYS A 182 -7.53 12.32 0.96
C LYS A 182 -7.51 13.80 0.57
N VAL A 183 -6.32 14.30 0.22
CA VAL A 183 -6.10 15.68 -0.21
C VAL A 183 -5.72 15.71 -1.69
N THR A 184 -6.49 16.47 -2.46
CA THR A 184 -6.31 16.64 -3.90
C THR A 184 -6.17 18.12 -4.23
N ARG A 185 -5.73 18.44 -5.45
CA ARG A 185 -5.74 19.83 -5.93
C ARG A 185 -7.15 20.44 -5.95
N ALA A 186 -8.16 19.62 -6.15
CA ALA A 186 -9.56 20.04 -6.25
C ALA A 186 -10.19 20.35 -4.89
N ASN A 187 -9.83 19.60 -3.84
CA ASN A 187 -10.41 19.74 -2.50
C ASN A 187 -9.48 20.42 -1.48
N PHE A 188 -8.36 20.99 -1.94
CA PHE A 188 -7.47 21.73 -1.04
C PHE A 188 -8.16 23.04 -0.63
N GLY A 189 -8.27 23.26 0.65
CA GLY A 189 -8.98 24.40 1.23
C GLY A 189 -8.23 25.74 1.11
N PRO A 190 -8.61 26.71 1.95
CA PRO A 190 -8.04 28.05 1.91
C PRO A 190 -6.53 28.09 2.27
N VAL A 191 -5.82 29.00 1.65
CA VAL A 191 -4.40 29.30 1.90
C VAL A 191 -4.23 30.81 1.97
N ILE A 192 -3.54 31.30 2.99
CA ILE A 192 -3.20 32.70 3.16
C ILE A 192 -1.72 32.92 2.81
N VAL A 193 -1.44 33.97 2.06
CA VAL A 193 -0.07 34.47 1.83
C VAL A 193 0.00 35.91 2.24
N ILE A 194 0.81 36.24 3.26
CA ILE A 194 1.04 37.59 3.77
C ILE A 194 2.40 38.06 3.28
N ARG A 195 2.41 39.17 2.56
CA ARG A 195 3.62 39.85 2.11
C ARG A 195 3.89 41.00 3.06
N ARG A 196 4.84 40.82 3.97
CA ARG A 196 5.08 41.74 5.09
C ARG A 196 5.51 43.13 4.64
N LYS A 197 6.48 43.22 3.71
CA LYS A 197 7.01 44.54 3.24
C LYS A 197 5.96 45.34 2.50
N SER A 198 5.04 44.73 1.80
CA SER A 198 3.98 45.42 1.04
C SER A 198 2.66 45.53 1.81
N ASN A 199 2.59 45.01 3.06
CA ASN A 199 1.41 45.04 3.91
C ASN A 199 0.15 44.49 3.21
N LYS A 200 0.29 43.34 2.53
CA LYS A 200 -0.78 42.68 1.74
C LYS A 200 -1.01 41.26 2.19
N LEU A 201 -2.27 40.91 2.38
CA LEU A 201 -2.74 39.56 2.63
C LEU A 201 -3.51 39.07 1.41
N PHE A 202 -3.08 37.95 0.86
CA PHE A 202 -3.73 37.27 -0.26
C PHE A 202 -4.40 36.02 0.23
N LEU A 203 -5.68 35.85 -0.07
CA LEU A 203 -6.42 34.61 0.14
C LEU A 203 -6.51 33.84 -1.16
N TYR A 204 -6.23 32.55 -1.08
CA TYR A 204 -6.41 31.57 -2.15
C TYR A 204 -7.34 30.45 -1.69
N ASN A 205 -7.98 29.75 -2.64
CA ASN A 205 -8.57 28.46 -2.43
C ASN A 205 -7.76 27.45 -3.23
N GLY A 206 -6.99 26.57 -2.56
CA GLY A 206 -5.94 25.83 -3.21
C GLY A 206 -4.92 26.76 -3.88
N MET A 207 -4.82 26.66 -5.21
CA MET A 207 -3.96 27.54 -6.03
C MET A 207 -4.71 28.74 -6.64
N HIS A 208 -6.04 28.80 -6.49
CA HIS A 208 -6.88 29.82 -7.11
C HIS A 208 -6.96 31.06 -6.24
N TYR A 209 -6.54 32.21 -6.78
CA TYR A 209 -6.66 33.51 -6.11
C TYR A 209 -8.13 33.86 -5.86
N ARG A 210 -8.42 34.34 -4.63
CA ARG A 210 -9.75 34.72 -4.21
C ARG A 210 -9.87 36.19 -3.89
N ARG A 211 -9.00 36.72 -3.02
CA ARG A 211 -9.11 38.11 -2.55
C ARG A 211 -7.77 38.64 -2.03
N LEU A 212 -7.59 39.96 -2.15
CA LEU A 212 -6.52 40.76 -1.57
C LEU A 212 -7.09 41.66 -0.47
N PHE A 213 -6.34 41.77 0.62
CA PHE A 213 -6.58 42.74 1.68
C PHE A 213 -5.30 43.55 1.93
N LEU A 214 -5.46 44.86 2.19
CA LEU A 214 -4.43 45.63 2.86
C LEU A 214 -4.48 45.32 4.35
N VAL A 215 -3.32 45.19 4.98
CA VAL A 215 -3.20 44.83 6.39
C VAL A 215 -2.14 45.70 7.06
N ALA A 216 -2.16 45.78 8.40
CA ALA A 216 -0.98 46.22 9.12
C ALA A 216 -0.13 45.01 9.55
N THR A 217 1.18 45.17 9.53
CA THR A 217 2.13 44.17 10.01
C THR A 217 3.01 44.75 11.13
N GLY A 218 3.82 43.88 11.73
CA GLY A 218 4.73 44.30 12.82
C GLY A 218 5.75 45.34 12.41
N GLN A 219 5.97 46.31 13.31
CA GLN A 219 7.02 47.33 13.19
C GLN A 219 8.42 46.68 13.34
N HIS A 220 9.47 47.47 13.10
CA HIS A 220 10.84 46.94 13.10
C HIS A 220 11.25 46.28 14.41
N GLN A 221 10.85 46.83 15.56
CA GLN A 221 11.16 46.24 16.89
C GLN A 221 10.37 44.97 17.19
N TYR A 222 9.17 44.82 16.64
CA TYR A 222 8.27 43.69 16.86
C TYR A 222 7.80 43.12 15.51
N PRO A 223 8.70 42.58 14.71
CA PRO A 223 8.35 42.17 13.34
C PRO A 223 7.41 40.97 13.30
N THR A 224 6.43 41.02 12.42
CA THR A 224 5.64 39.81 12.11
C THR A 224 6.58 38.70 11.64
N PRO A 225 6.57 37.50 12.25
CA PRO A 225 7.51 36.43 11.95
C PRO A 225 7.35 35.90 10.53
N LEU A 226 8.46 35.55 9.89
CA LEU A 226 8.46 34.93 8.57
C LEU A 226 8.35 33.41 8.71
N GLY A 227 7.68 32.77 7.77
CA GLY A 227 7.59 31.31 7.77
C GLY A 227 6.27 30.75 7.26
N ARG A 228 6.06 29.49 7.58
CA ARG A 228 4.82 28.77 7.33
C ARG A 228 4.15 28.44 8.66
N PHE A 229 2.95 28.93 8.82
CA PHE A 229 2.12 28.75 10.00
C PHE A 229 0.78 28.14 9.63
N SER A 230 -0.04 27.83 10.63
CA SER A 230 -1.45 27.48 10.47
C SER A 230 -2.31 28.27 11.45
N ILE A 231 -3.56 28.50 11.10
CA ILE A 231 -4.55 28.98 12.05
C ILE A 231 -4.83 27.84 13.05
N VAL A 232 -4.58 28.10 14.34
CA VAL A 232 -4.78 27.08 15.40
C VAL A 232 -5.98 27.37 16.28
N VAL A 233 -6.46 28.61 16.29
CA VAL A 233 -7.64 29.03 17.07
C VAL A 233 -8.38 30.16 16.37
N LYS A 234 -9.71 30.21 16.55
CA LYS A 234 -10.59 31.25 16.00
C LYS A 234 -11.58 31.67 17.08
N TRP A 235 -11.58 32.96 17.42
CA TRP A 235 -12.51 33.53 18.41
C TRP A 235 -13.33 34.66 17.81
N LYS A 236 -14.63 34.68 18.18
CA LYS A 236 -15.55 35.78 17.94
C LYS A 236 -15.62 36.63 19.20
N ASN A 237 -15.59 37.95 19.03
CA ASN A 237 -15.65 38.94 20.12
C ASN A 237 -14.69 38.57 21.27
N PRO A 238 -13.37 38.49 20.97
CA PRO A 238 -12.40 38.06 21.95
C PRO A 238 -12.20 39.11 23.04
N TRP A 239 -11.87 38.67 24.25
CA TRP A 239 -11.17 39.53 25.19
C TRP A 239 -9.75 39.76 24.67
N TRP A 240 -9.23 40.98 24.86
CA TRP A 240 -7.80 41.23 24.71
C TRP A 240 -7.14 41.16 26.07
N TYR A 241 -6.12 40.33 26.21
CA TYR A 241 -5.26 40.27 27.39
C TYR A 241 -3.89 40.81 26.97
N PRO A 242 -3.32 41.77 27.77
CA PRO A 242 -1.98 42.25 27.51
C PRO A 242 -0.98 41.10 27.51
N PRO A 243 -0.16 40.93 26.47
CA PRO A 243 0.86 39.92 26.46
C PRO A 243 1.98 40.29 27.45
N ASP A 244 2.75 39.27 27.90
CA ASP A 244 3.95 39.49 28.69
C ASP A 244 5.06 40.10 27.79
N SER A 245 5.00 41.41 27.65
CA SER A 245 5.91 42.19 26.78
C SER A 245 6.02 43.59 27.31
N PRO A 246 7.22 44.23 27.22
CA PRO A 246 7.44 45.60 27.72
C PRO A 246 6.47 46.65 27.20
N TRP A 247 6.01 46.51 25.97
CA TRP A 247 5.05 47.46 25.37
C TRP A 247 3.64 47.35 25.94
N ALA A 248 3.28 46.25 26.58
CA ALA A 248 1.96 45.97 27.15
C ALA A 248 1.99 46.06 28.70
N ALA A 249 3.13 46.30 29.30
CA ALA A 249 3.27 46.36 30.73
C ALA A 249 2.36 47.41 31.36
N GLY A 250 1.61 47.02 32.39
CA GLY A 250 0.69 47.92 33.10
C GLY A 250 -0.63 48.21 32.39
N GLN A 251 -0.93 47.53 31.27
CA GLN A 251 -2.23 47.66 30.61
C GLN A 251 -3.22 46.62 31.20
N ASP A 252 -4.48 47.00 31.33
CA ASP A 252 -5.55 46.13 31.77
C ASP A 252 -6.15 45.32 30.62
N PRO A 253 -6.75 44.14 30.91
CA PRO A 253 -7.53 43.38 29.93
C PRO A 253 -8.69 44.22 29.38
N VAL A 254 -8.92 44.16 28.07
CA VAL A 254 -10.01 44.88 27.39
C VAL A 254 -11.13 43.91 27.00
N PRO A 255 -12.38 44.15 27.46
CA PRO A 255 -13.52 43.27 27.10
C PRO A 255 -13.88 43.42 25.61
N PRO A 256 -14.70 42.51 25.07
CA PRO A 256 -15.32 42.64 23.76
C PRO A 256 -16.10 43.97 23.64
N GLY A 257 -15.95 44.61 22.50
CA GLY A 257 -16.69 45.87 22.23
C GLY A 257 -15.89 46.89 21.47
N PRO A 258 -16.45 48.10 21.29
CA PRO A 258 -15.75 49.24 20.69
C PRO A 258 -14.46 49.54 21.45
N GLY A 259 -13.38 49.72 20.76
CA GLY A 259 -12.06 49.97 21.37
C GLY A 259 -11.21 48.77 21.68
N ASN A 260 -11.76 47.53 21.63
CA ASN A 260 -10.94 46.31 21.79
C ASN A 260 -9.87 46.22 20.68
N PRO A 261 -8.57 46.14 21.03
CA PRO A 261 -7.50 46.12 20.06
C PRO A 261 -7.58 45.00 19.01
N LEU A 262 -8.27 43.87 19.35
CA LEU A 262 -8.46 42.71 18.46
C LEU A 262 -9.71 42.85 17.57
N GLY A 263 -10.49 43.91 17.76
CA GLY A 263 -11.79 44.06 17.09
C GLY A 263 -12.73 42.92 17.44
N THR A 264 -13.46 42.42 16.45
CA THR A 264 -14.52 41.40 16.65
C THR A 264 -14.07 39.97 16.30
N ARG A 265 -12.87 39.76 15.73
CA ARG A 265 -12.38 38.44 15.29
C ARG A 265 -10.91 38.30 15.58
N TRP A 266 -10.54 37.12 16.09
CA TRP A 266 -9.18 36.67 16.27
C TRP A 266 -8.95 35.32 15.57
N MET A 267 -7.91 35.22 14.80
CA MET A 267 -7.41 34.01 14.15
C MET A 267 -5.94 33.82 14.57
N GLY A 268 -5.74 33.08 15.67
CA GLY A 268 -4.41 32.83 16.23
C GLY A 268 -3.60 31.87 15.34
N LEU A 269 -2.34 32.20 15.12
CA LEU A 269 -1.42 31.39 14.34
C LEU A 269 -0.64 30.42 15.22
N SER A 270 -0.04 29.39 14.60
CA SER A 270 0.86 28.47 15.29
C SER A 270 2.18 29.10 15.76
N SER A 271 2.36 30.41 15.59
CA SER A 271 3.40 31.24 16.22
C SER A 271 2.81 31.85 17.50
N PRO A 272 3.42 31.63 18.68
CA PRO A 272 2.92 32.17 19.93
C PRO A 272 2.71 33.67 19.89
N GLY A 273 1.57 34.17 20.37
CA GLY A 273 1.25 35.59 20.46
C GLY A 273 0.95 36.29 19.11
N VAL A 274 0.99 35.58 17.99
CA VAL A 274 0.74 36.12 16.66
C VAL A 274 -0.61 35.69 16.12
N GLY A 275 -1.38 36.62 15.59
CA GLY A 275 -2.69 36.33 14.97
C GLY A 275 -3.06 37.35 13.91
N ILE A 276 -4.13 37.02 13.17
CA ILE A 276 -4.83 37.88 12.24
C ILE A 276 -6.12 38.33 12.89
N HIS A 277 -6.35 39.65 12.98
CA HIS A 277 -7.51 40.17 13.72
C HIS A 277 -8.02 41.50 13.15
N GLY A 278 -9.22 41.89 13.54
CA GLY A 278 -9.73 43.24 13.28
C GLY A 278 -9.03 44.30 14.12
N THR A 279 -9.17 45.59 13.77
CA THR A 279 -8.66 46.68 14.58
C THR A 279 -9.58 47.89 14.49
N PRO A 280 -9.84 48.59 15.63
CA PRO A 280 -10.51 49.89 15.59
C PRO A 280 -9.61 51.00 15.01
N SER A 281 -8.30 50.80 14.90
CA SER A 281 -7.33 51.75 14.39
C SER A 281 -7.14 51.60 12.87
N ASP A 282 -8.18 51.96 12.11
CA ASP A 282 -8.21 51.81 10.64
C ASP A 282 -7.04 52.52 9.93
N GLY A 283 -6.54 53.65 10.46
CA GLY A 283 -5.38 54.37 9.92
C GLY A 283 -4.06 53.60 10.01
N SER A 284 -4.01 52.46 10.74
CA SER A 284 -2.83 51.59 10.80
C SER A 284 -2.72 50.65 9.59
N ILE A 285 -3.81 50.44 8.85
CA ILE A 285 -3.84 49.53 7.71
C ILE A 285 -2.99 50.05 6.55
N GLY A 286 -2.15 49.17 5.99
CA GLY A 286 -1.16 49.51 4.95
C GLY A 286 0.22 49.84 5.50
N TYR A 287 0.40 49.85 6.82
CA TYR A 287 1.64 50.21 7.48
C TYR A 287 2.20 49.12 8.38
N SER A 288 3.50 49.13 8.63
CA SER A 288 4.18 48.21 9.55
C SER A 288 4.31 48.87 10.94
N VAL A 289 3.23 48.84 11.72
CA VAL A 289 3.07 49.58 12.98
C VAL A 289 2.51 48.73 14.15
N SER A 290 2.26 47.42 13.92
CA SER A 290 1.78 46.55 14.99
C SER A 290 2.95 45.99 15.82
N HIS A 291 2.62 45.31 16.91
CA HIS A 291 3.57 44.55 17.75
C HIS A 291 3.68 43.09 17.34
N GLY A 292 3.63 42.80 16.01
CA GLY A 292 3.81 41.46 15.45
C GLY A 292 2.55 40.81 14.86
N CYS A 293 1.35 41.18 15.31
CA CYS A 293 0.09 40.70 14.76
C CYS A 293 -0.24 41.35 13.42
N ILE A 294 -1.17 40.74 12.69
CA ILE A 294 -1.66 41.19 11.39
C ILE A 294 -3.04 41.82 11.60
N ARG A 295 -3.12 43.17 11.45
CA ARG A 295 -4.36 43.90 11.63
C ARG A 295 -5.12 44.05 10.31
N MET A 296 -6.45 43.97 10.37
CA MET A 296 -7.38 44.16 9.25
C MET A 296 -8.49 45.14 9.65
N HIS A 297 -9.11 45.80 8.69
CA HIS A 297 -10.41 46.41 8.94
C HIS A 297 -11.39 45.41 9.51
N ILE A 298 -12.20 45.76 10.51
CA ILE A 298 -13.11 44.84 11.20
C ILE A 298 -14.00 44.06 10.21
N PRO A 299 -14.70 44.69 9.26
CA PRO A 299 -15.55 43.96 8.31
C PRO A 299 -14.77 42.96 7.43
N GLN A 300 -13.52 43.29 7.12
CA GLN A 300 -12.64 42.39 6.32
C GLN A 300 -12.16 41.22 7.15
N ALA A 301 -11.83 41.42 8.42
CA ALA A 301 -11.48 40.36 9.36
C ALA A 301 -12.66 39.41 9.60
N GLU A 302 -13.89 39.91 9.71
CA GLU A 302 -15.11 39.11 9.80
C GLU A 302 -15.34 38.29 8.54
N TRP A 303 -15.15 38.88 7.37
CA TRP A 303 -15.28 38.17 6.12
C TRP A 303 -14.21 37.06 6.01
N LEU A 304 -12.94 37.36 6.28
CA LEU A 304 -11.86 36.38 6.25
C LEU A 304 -12.12 35.23 7.24
N PHE A 305 -12.53 35.55 8.47
CA PHE A 305 -12.86 34.58 9.51
C PHE A 305 -13.89 33.55 9.03
N ASN A 306 -14.89 33.97 8.25
CA ASN A 306 -15.92 33.07 7.73
C ASN A 306 -15.46 32.24 6.52
N HIS A 307 -14.28 32.54 5.93
CA HIS A 307 -13.76 31.88 4.74
C HIS A 307 -12.48 31.07 4.98
N VAL A 308 -12.04 30.98 6.23
CA VAL A 308 -10.87 30.18 6.64
C VAL A 308 -11.24 29.31 7.84
N GLU A 309 -10.49 28.22 8.03
CA GLU A 309 -10.73 27.23 9.08
C GLU A 309 -9.49 27.05 9.94
N ILE A 310 -9.66 26.41 11.11
CA ILE A 310 -8.52 25.89 11.89
C ILE A 310 -7.79 24.89 10.99
N GLY A 311 -6.45 24.98 10.92
CA GLY A 311 -5.61 24.24 10.01
C GLY A 311 -5.29 24.96 8.70
N THR A 312 -5.98 26.10 8.37
CA THR A 312 -5.64 26.92 7.20
C THR A 312 -4.17 27.32 7.24
N THR A 313 -3.43 27.01 6.18
CA THR A 313 -2.00 27.35 6.07
C THR A 313 -1.84 28.85 5.80
N VAL A 314 -0.92 29.48 6.54
CA VAL A 314 -0.53 30.89 6.42
C VAL A 314 0.96 30.96 6.11
N PHE A 315 1.32 31.47 4.93
CA PHE A 315 2.69 31.84 4.61
C PHE A 315 2.90 33.32 4.88
N ILE A 316 3.95 33.66 5.61
CA ILE A 316 4.39 35.04 5.84
C ILE A 316 5.76 35.21 5.22
N VAL A 317 5.86 36.08 4.24
CA VAL A 317 7.08 36.30 3.45
C VAL A 317 7.53 37.79 3.53
N ALA A 318 8.80 38.03 3.31
CA ALA A 318 9.40 39.34 3.46
C ALA A 318 9.01 40.39 2.38
N SER A 319 8.51 39.93 1.21
CA SER A 319 8.21 40.74 0.02
C SER A 319 7.02 41.69 0.18
#